data_96ea86925972403252ae544433880cfc
#
_entry.id   96ea86925972403252ae544433880cfc
#
_cell.length_a   1.000
_cell.length_b   1.000
_cell.length_c   1.000
_cell.angle_alpha   90.00
_cell.angle_beta   90.00
_cell.angle_gamma   90.00
#
_symmetry.space_group_name_H-M   'P 1'
#
loop_
_entity.id
_entity.type
_entity.pdbx_description
1 polymer ?
#
loop_
_entity_poly.entity_id
_entity_poly.type
_entity_poly.pdbx_seq_one_letter_code
_entity_poly.pdbx_strand_id
1 'polypeptide(L)'
;VFGHGLSYTSFAYGDLRISSEHIAPFGKAEIRCLVTNSGNRPGDEVVQLYLKDARASMIRPVKELAGFTRIRLLPGETKEICFSVEMSQLAFLDRNMEWKIEKGKTEVEIGSSSEDIRLRGSFEITEDARIAGRNRGFFAKITIKSKNTI
;
A
#
# COMPACT_ATOMS: atom_id res chain seq x y z
N VAL A 1 -4.30 13.47 -20.27
CA VAL A 1 -4.21 12.84 -18.98
C VAL A 1 -3.53 11.49 -19.11
N PHE A 2 -2.53 11.29 -18.30
CA PHE A 2 -1.75 10.08 -18.34
C PHE A 2 -2.62 8.87 -18.02
N GLY A 3 -2.55 7.84 -18.81
CA GLY A 3 -3.40 6.69 -18.68
C GLY A 3 -4.75 6.82 -19.37
N HIS A 4 -5.10 8.01 -19.80
CA HIS A 4 -6.33 8.22 -20.54
C HIS A 4 -6.25 7.49 -21.88
N GLY A 5 -7.20 6.67 -22.18
CA GLY A 5 -7.18 5.86 -23.38
C GLY A 5 -6.47 4.52 -23.26
N LEU A 6 -5.75 4.27 -22.18
CA LEU A 6 -5.14 2.98 -21.92
C LEU A 6 -6.16 1.94 -21.52
N SER A 7 -7.27 2.38 -20.95
CA SER A 7 -8.36 1.51 -20.55
C SER A 7 -9.69 2.22 -20.79
N TYR A 8 -10.59 1.55 -21.47
CA TYR A 8 -11.94 2.05 -21.68
C TYR A 8 -12.93 1.34 -20.78
N THR A 9 -12.46 0.87 -19.66
CA THR A 9 -13.28 0.20 -18.69
C THR A 9 -13.07 0.85 -17.32
N SER A 10 -13.87 0.47 -16.35
CA SER A 10 -13.81 1.01 -15.00
C SER A 10 -13.46 -0.09 -14.01
N PHE A 11 -12.87 0.31 -12.89
CA PHE A 11 -12.45 -0.61 -11.84
C PHE A 11 -13.05 -0.17 -10.51
N ALA A 12 -13.56 -1.13 -9.77
CA ALA A 12 -14.07 -0.92 -8.43
C ALA A 12 -13.10 -1.52 -7.42
N TYR A 13 -12.83 -0.78 -6.36
CA TYR A 13 -11.96 -1.20 -5.26
C TYR A 13 -12.80 -1.44 -4.02
N GLY A 14 -12.46 -2.45 -3.26
CA GLY A 14 -13.20 -2.72 -2.03
C GLY A 14 -12.46 -3.66 -1.11
N ASP A 15 -13.11 -3.91 0.02
CA ASP A 15 -12.71 -4.92 1.00
C ASP A 15 -11.26 -4.75 1.48
N LEU A 16 -10.91 -3.54 1.89
CA LEU A 16 -9.60 -3.29 2.46
C LEU A 16 -9.47 -3.98 3.82
N ARG A 17 -8.43 -4.80 3.96
CA ARG A 17 -8.12 -5.50 5.20
C ARG A 17 -6.65 -5.33 5.53
N ILE A 18 -6.39 -5.00 6.79
CA ILE A 18 -5.04 -4.89 7.33
C ILE A 18 -4.92 -5.94 8.41
N SER A 19 -3.83 -6.69 8.39
CA SER A 19 -3.65 -7.87 9.26
C SER A 19 -3.72 -7.56 10.75
N SER A 20 -3.35 -6.34 11.15
CA SER A 20 -3.41 -5.93 12.54
C SER A 20 -3.47 -4.42 12.65
N GLU A 21 -4.11 -3.92 13.70
CA GLU A 21 -4.15 -2.48 14.00
C GLU A 21 -2.87 -2.01 14.69
N HIS A 22 -2.15 -2.92 15.32
CA HIS A 22 -0.92 -2.62 16.07
C HIS A 22 0.18 -3.55 15.60
N ILE A 23 1.28 -2.97 15.14
CA ILE A 23 2.36 -3.73 14.53
C ILE A 23 3.67 -3.33 15.18
N ALA A 24 4.44 -4.33 15.63
CA ALA A 24 5.76 -4.10 16.19
C ALA A 24 6.73 -3.60 15.11
N PRO A 25 7.76 -2.82 15.49
CA PRO A 25 8.66 -2.21 14.50
C PRO A 25 9.47 -3.19 13.66
N PHE A 26 9.61 -4.43 14.11
CA PHE A 26 10.27 -5.49 13.34
C PHE A 26 9.27 -6.44 12.69
N GLY A 27 7.99 -6.11 12.74
CA GLY A 27 6.93 -6.88 12.14
C GLY A 27 6.61 -6.45 10.72
N LYS A 28 5.52 -6.99 10.21
CA LYS A 28 5.02 -6.64 8.88
C LYS A 28 3.50 -6.53 8.89
N ALA A 29 2.98 -5.72 7.97
CA ALA A 29 1.55 -5.59 7.74
C ALA A 29 1.20 -6.28 6.43
N GLU A 30 0.16 -7.10 6.45
CA GLU A 30 -0.46 -7.65 5.25
C GLU A 30 -1.65 -6.76 4.92
N ILE A 31 -1.60 -6.07 3.80
CA ILE A 31 -2.64 -5.14 3.37
C ILE A 31 -3.29 -5.71 2.13
N ARG A 32 -4.58 -6.03 2.22
CA ARG A 32 -5.32 -6.72 1.16
C ARG A 32 -6.47 -5.86 0.66
N CYS A 33 -6.74 -5.96 -0.63
CA CYS A 33 -7.93 -5.35 -1.22
C CYS A 33 -8.41 -6.18 -2.40
N LEU A 34 -9.64 -5.91 -2.80
CA LEU A 34 -10.23 -6.51 -4.01
C LEU A 34 -10.35 -5.44 -5.08
N VAL A 35 -9.98 -5.79 -6.30
CA VAL A 35 -10.17 -4.92 -7.47
C VAL A 35 -10.98 -5.70 -8.49
N THR A 36 -12.05 -5.10 -8.97
CA THR A 36 -12.99 -5.70 -9.91
C THR A 36 -13.07 -4.83 -11.16
N ASN A 37 -13.05 -5.45 -12.32
CA ASN A 37 -13.38 -4.74 -13.55
C ASN A 37 -14.91 -4.61 -13.60
N SER A 38 -15.40 -3.41 -13.34
CA SER A 38 -16.83 -3.11 -13.31
C SER A 38 -17.39 -2.65 -14.66
N GLY A 39 -16.52 -2.57 -15.66
CA GLY A 39 -16.93 -2.21 -17.01
C GLY A 39 -17.26 -3.42 -17.87
N ASN A 40 -17.38 -3.18 -19.16
CA ASN A 40 -17.79 -4.22 -20.11
C ASN A 40 -16.68 -4.61 -21.10
N ARG A 41 -15.44 -4.19 -20.84
CA ARG A 41 -14.28 -4.52 -21.67
C ARG A 41 -13.12 -4.99 -20.80
N PRO A 42 -12.24 -5.85 -21.31
CA PRO A 42 -11.00 -6.16 -20.61
C PRO A 42 -10.16 -4.90 -20.45
N GLY A 43 -9.39 -4.83 -19.38
CA GLY A 43 -8.51 -3.70 -19.16
C GLY A 43 -7.44 -4.00 -18.15
N ASP A 44 -6.44 -3.14 -18.14
CA ASP A 44 -5.34 -3.18 -17.19
C ASP A 44 -5.51 -2.06 -16.18
N GLU A 45 -5.21 -2.37 -14.93
CA GLU A 45 -5.19 -1.38 -13.87
C GLU A 45 -3.84 -1.43 -13.17
N VAL A 46 -3.33 -0.27 -12.79
CA VAL A 46 -2.16 -0.18 -11.92
C VAL A 46 -2.67 0.14 -10.53
N VAL A 47 -2.47 -0.80 -9.62
CA VAL A 47 -2.91 -0.66 -8.23
C VAL A 47 -1.72 -0.21 -7.41
N GLN A 48 -1.86 0.91 -6.72
CA GLN A 48 -0.77 1.54 -5.97
C GLN A 48 -1.11 1.61 -4.49
N LEU A 49 -0.11 1.30 -3.66
CA LEU A 49 -0.19 1.43 -2.22
C LEU A 49 0.70 2.58 -1.77
N TYR A 50 0.09 3.51 -1.06
CA TYR A 50 0.80 4.62 -0.41
C TYR A 50 0.71 4.48 1.09
N LEU A 51 1.80 4.79 1.75
CA LEU A 51 1.86 4.88 3.21
C LEU A 51 2.16 6.32 3.58
N LYS A 52 1.39 6.84 4.52
CA LYS A 52 1.51 8.22 4.98
C LYS A 52 1.87 8.20 6.46
N ASP A 53 3.10 8.57 6.75
CA ASP A 53 3.71 8.43 8.05
C ASP A 53 3.92 9.80 8.71
N ALA A 54 3.33 9.99 9.88
CA ALA A 54 3.47 11.20 10.67
C ALA A 54 4.67 11.06 11.60
N ARG A 55 5.82 11.54 11.14
CA ARG A 55 7.06 11.51 11.93
C ARG A 55 7.07 12.68 12.91
N ALA A 56 7.54 12.43 14.14
CA ALA A 56 7.56 13.46 15.19
C ALA A 56 8.42 14.67 14.80
N SER A 57 9.45 14.48 14.00
CA SER A 57 10.33 15.55 13.55
C SER A 57 9.80 16.31 12.32
N MET A 58 8.64 15.93 11.79
CA MET A 58 8.08 16.51 10.58
C MET A 58 6.81 17.27 10.87
N ILE A 59 6.65 18.44 10.24
CA ILE A 59 5.44 19.24 10.35
C ILE A 59 4.27 18.55 9.66
N ARG A 60 4.55 17.87 8.56
CA ARG A 60 3.53 17.18 7.77
C ARG A 60 3.89 15.71 7.62
N PRO A 61 2.88 14.84 7.56
CA PRO A 61 3.13 13.44 7.24
C PRO A 61 3.82 13.27 5.90
N VAL A 62 4.70 12.29 5.82
CA VAL A 62 5.38 11.93 4.57
C VAL A 62 4.59 10.83 3.90
N LYS A 63 4.17 11.07 2.65
CA LYS A 63 3.44 10.10 1.84
C LYS A 63 4.39 9.51 0.82
N GLU A 64 4.54 8.20 0.83
CA GLU A 64 5.44 7.48 -0.07
C GLU A 64 4.74 6.31 -0.74
N LEU A 65 5.12 6.06 -1.98
CA LEU A 65 4.69 4.86 -2.70
C LEU A 65 5.39 3.65 -2.09
N ALA A 66 4.63 2.74 -1.52
CA ALA A 66 5.17 1.56 -0.85
C ALA A 66 5.12 0.30 -1.72
N GLY A 67 4.30 0.30 -2.75
CA GLY A 67 4.20 -0.82 -3.66
C GLY A 67 3.22 -0.54 -4.78
N PHE A 68 3.36 -1.27 -5.87
CA PHE A 68 2.41 -1.18 -6.97
C PHE A 68 2.45 -2.46 -7.79
N THR A 69 1.35 -2.72 -8.49
CA THR A 69 1.29 -3.84 -9.42
C THR A 69 0.33 -3.51 -10.55
N ARG A 70 0.63 -4.00 -11.73
CA ARG A 70 -0.26 -3.93 -12.87
C ARG A 70 -1.01 -5.24 -12.98
N ILE A 71 -2.31 -5.18 -13.10
CA ILE A 71 -3.17 -6.34 -13.23
C ILE A 71 -4.04 -6.20 -14.47
N ARG A 72 -4.37 -7.33 -15.07
CA ARG A 72 -5.33 -7.37 -16.17
C ARG A 72 -6.58 -8.08 -15.68
N LEU A 73 -7.72 -7.47 -15.94
CA LEU A 73 -9.02 -8.01 -15.54
C LEU A 73 -9.97 -8.06 -16.72
N LEU A 74 -10.63 -9.20 -16.87
CA LEU A 74 -11.75 -9.35 -17.79
C LEU A 74 -13.00 -8.69 -17.16
N PRO A 75 -14.02 -8.35 -17.99
CA PRO A 75 -15.25 -7.78 -17.44
C PRO A 75 -15.83 -8.65 -16.32
N GLY A 76 -16.12 -8.06 -15.17
CA GLY A 76 -16.65 -8.76 -14.00
C GLY A 76 -15.63 -9.55 -13.20
N GLU A 77 -14.40 -9.62 -13.66
CA GLU A 77 -13.35 -10.36 -12.94
C GLU A 77 -12.86 -9.57 -11.73
N THR A 78 -12.63 -10.29 -10.63
CA THR A 78 -12.09 -9.73 -9.39
C THR A 78 -10.79 -10.44 -9.03
N LYS A 79 -9.80 -9.66 -8.62
CA LYS A 79 -8.56 -10.20 -8.05
C LYS A 79 -8.32 -9.59 -6.68
N GLU A 80 -7.76 -10.40 -5.79
CA GLU A 80 -7.28 -9.95 -4.51
C GLU A 80 -5.81 -9.61 -4.62
N ILE A 81 -5.46 -8.43 -4.15
CA ILE A 81 -4.07 -7.99 -4.10
C ILE A 81 -3.66 -7.89 -2.65
N CYS A 82 -2.56 -8.53 -2.31
CA CYS A 82 -1.98 -8.47 -0.97
C CYS A 82 -0.61 -7.83 -1.05
N PHE A 83 -0.45 -6.74 -0.33
CA PHE A 83 0.84 -6.08 -0.14
C PHE A 83 1.38 -6.48 1.22
N SER A 84 2.54 -7.09 1.23
CA SER A 84 3.24 -7.43 2.48
C SER A 84 4.29 -6.36 2.73
N VAL A 85 4.07 -5.54 3.73
CA VAL A 85 4.90 -4.37 4.03
C VAL A 85 5.67 -4.64 5.32
N GLU A 86 6.98 -4.63 5.24
CA GLU A 86 7.82 -4.66 6.43
C GLU A 86 7.89 -3.27 7.03
N MET A 87 7.85 -3.17 8.35
CA MET A 87 7.91 -1.86 9.02
C MET A 87 9.24 -1.16 8.76
N SER A 88 10.29 -1.90 8.40
CA SER A 88 11.57 -1.33 7.99
C SER A 88 11.44 -0.40 6.77
N GLN A 89 10.39 -0.55 5.96
CA GLN A 89 10.15 0.36 4.84
C GLN A 89 9.83 1.78 5.32
N LEU A 90 9.38 1.93 6.56
CA LEU A 90 9.05 3.22 7.16
C LEU A 90 10.22 3.84 7.91
N ALA A 91 11.39 3.20 7.88
CA ALA A 91 12.58 3.73 8.52
C ALA A 91 13.09 4.98 7.81
N PHE A 92 13.57 5.93 8.58
CA PHE A 92 14.14 7.16 8.07
C PHE A 92 15.41 7.52 8.86
N LEU A 93 16.24 8.38 8.27
CA LEU A 93 17.44 8.89 8.94
C LEU A 93 17.05 9.98 9.92
N ASP A 94 17.46 9.82 11.16
CA ASP A 94 17.25 10.84 12.19
C ASP A 94 18.40 11.85 12.19
N ARG A 95 18.38 12.78 13.16
CA ARG A 95 19.41 13.82 13.28
C ARG A 95 20.80 13.28 13.51
N ASN A 96 20.90 12.08 14.08
CA ASN A 96 22.17 11.43 14.36
C ASN A 96 22.65 10.55 13.21
N MET A 97 21.97 10.65 12.05
CA MET A 97 22.27 9.84 10.87
C MET A 97 22.10 8.34 11.11
N GLU A 98 21.16 8.00 12.00
CA GLU A 98 20.81 6.61 12.27
C GLU A 98 19.43 6.31 11.71
N TRP A 99 19.25 5.09 11.20
CA TRP A 99 17.96 4.64 10.70
C TRP A 99 17.04 4.31 11.86
N LYS A 100 15.87 4.92 11.84
CA LYS A 100 14.88 4.82 12.91
C LYS A 100 13.49 4.52 12.37
N ILE A 101 12.79 3.64 13.08
CA ILE A 101 11.36 3.42 12.91
C ILE A 101 10.69 4.08 14.11
N GLU A 102 9.74 4.95 13.87
CA GLU A 102 9.11 5.72 14.92
C GLU A 102 7.70 5.20 15.20
N LYS A 103 7.37 5.08 16.48
CA LYS A 103 6.01 4.68 16.85
C LYS A 103 5.01 5.74 16.40
N GLY A 104 3.80 5.32 16.11
CA GLY A 104 2.74 6.22 15.72
C GLY A 104 1.87 5.65 14.62
N LYS A 105 0.92 6.46 14.20
CA LYS A 105 -0.08 6.06 13.20
C LYS A 105 0.50 6.19 11.79
N THR A 106 0.28 5.15 11.00
CA THR A 106 0.56 5.15 9.57
C THR A 106 -0.76 5.01 8.82
N GLU A 107 -1.04 5.93 7.91
CA GLU A 107 -2.22 5.85 7.07
C GLU A 107 -1.92 5.04 5.82
N VAL A 108 -2.87 4.21 5.42
CA VAL A 108 -2.79 3.36 4.24
C VAL A 108 -3.73 3.93 3.19
N GLU A 109 -3.22 4.13 1.97
CA GLU A 109 -4.03 4.60 0.86
C GLU A 109 -3.78 3.70 -0.34
N ILE A 110 -4.85 3.21 -0.95
CA ILE A 110 -4.78 2.39 -2.16
C ILE A 110 -5.60 3.05 -3.24
N GLY A 111 -5.02 3.14 -4.43
CA GLY A 111 -5.70 3.72 -5.57
C GLY A 111 -4.97 3.48 -6.86
N SER A 112 -5.43 4.14 -7.91
CA SER A 112 -4.79 4.06 -9.23
C SER A 112 -3.70 5.11 -9.41
N SER A 113 -3.64 6.10 -8.53
CA SER A 113 -2.60 7.11 -8.48
C SER A 113 -2.61 7.78 -7.12
N SER A 114 -1.62 8.65 -6.87
CA SER A 114 -1.56 9.41 -5.62
C SER A 114 -2.74 10.38 -5.45
N GLU A 115 -3.41 10.72 -6.53
CA GLU A 115 -4.56 11.63 -6.53
C GLU A 115 -5.90 10.91 -6.66
N ASP A 116 -5.88 9.63 -7.01
CA ASP A 116 -7.08 8.81 -7.16
C ASP A 116 -7.09 7.71 -6.12
N ILE A 117 -7.25 8.10 -4.86
CA ILE A 117 -7.30 7.16 -3.74
C ILE A 117 -8.70 6.62 -3.58
N ARG A 118 -8.81 5.31 -3.58
CA ARG A 118 -10.09 4.59 -3.52
C ARG A 118 -10.36 3.96 -2.17
N LEU A 119 -9.30 3.56 -1.46
CA LEU A 119 -9.43 2.91 -0.16
C LEU A 119 -8.47 3.56 0.83
N ARG A 120 -8.92 3.70 2.08
CA ARG A 120 -8.11 4.26 3.16
C ARG A 120 -8.27 3.42 4.42
N GLY A 121 -7.16 3.27 5.13
CA GLY A 121 -7.12 2.60 6.42
C GLY A 121 -5.92 3.09 7.20
N SER A 122 -5.62 2.44 8.30
CA SER A 122 -4.47 2.80 9.13
C SER A 122 -4.05 1.65 10.03
N PHE A 123 -2.82 1.73 10.50
CA PHE A 123 -2.31 0.88 11.57
C PHE A 123 -1.37 1.72 12.43
N GLU A 124 -1.00 1.20 13.58
CA GLU A 124 -0.05 1.87 14.46
C GLU A 124 1.18 1.00 14.68
N ILE A 125 2.34 1.65 14.61
CA ILE A 125 3.60 1.05 15.05
C ILE A 125 3.67 1.24 16.55
N THR A 126 3.90 0.15 17.28
CA THR A 126 3.72 0.13 18.73
C THR A 126 4.83 0.81 19.51
N GLU A 127 6.05 0.86 18.95
CA GLU A 127 7.20 1.43 19.65
C GLU A 127 8.28 1.86 18.65
N ASP A 128 9.20 2.69 19.13
CA ASP A 128 10.35 3.10 18.35
C ASP A 128 11.37 1.97 18.25
N ALA A 129 12.15 1.96 17.16
CA ALA A 129 13.24 1.04 16.99
C ALA A 129 14.32 1.63 16.07
N ARG A 130 15.54 1.15 16.21
CA ARG A 130 16.63 1.49 15.32
C ARG A 130 17.02 0.26 14.52
N ILE A 131 17.41 0.47 13.27
CA ILE A 131 17.82 -0.60 12.39
C ILE A 131 19.11 -0.22 11.67
N ALA A 132 19.83 -1.23 11.16
CA ALA A 132 20.91 -0.97 10.22
C ALA A 132 20.31 -0.60 8.87
N GLY A 133 20.87 0.40 8.19
CA GLY A 133 20.33 0.85 6.90
C GLY A 133 20.23 -0.26 5.86
N ARG A 134 21.16 -1.23 5.92
CA ARG A 134 21.13 -2.39 5.02
C ARG A 134 19.90 -3.29 5.21
N ASN A 135 19.20 -3.17 6.34
CA ASN A 135 18.02 -3.96 6.65
C ASN A 135 16.73 -3.22 6.31
N ARG A 136 16.84 -2.03 5.73
CA ARG A 136 15.67 -1.26 5.34
C ARG A 136 15.03 -1.87 4.09
N GLY A 137 13.74 -2.14 4.16
CA GLY A 137 12.96 -2.51 2.99
C GLY A 137 12.62 -1.27 2.15
N PHE A 138 12.36 -1.47 0.87
CA PHE A 138 11.99 -0.38 -0.03
C PHE A 138 10.59 -0.51 -0.61
N PHE A 139 10.21 -1.72 -0.99
CA PHE A 139 8.89 -1.95 -1.59
C PHE A 139 8.24 -3.20 -1.01
N ALA A 140 6.92 -3.17 -0.98
CA ALA A 140 6.11 -4.29 -0.53
C ALA A 140 6.27 -5.49 -1.46
N LYS A 141 6.20 -6.68 -0.89
CA LYS A 141 6.02 -7.91 -1.67
C LYS A 141 4.56 -8.02 -2.02
N ILE A 142 4.26 -8.43 -3.24
CA ILE A 142 2.89 -8.42 -3.75
C ILE A 142 2.49 -9.83 -4.17
N THR A 143 1.31 -10.25 -3.71
CA THR A 143 0.67 -11.49 -4.09
C THR A 143 -0.68 -11.19 -4.69
N ILE A 144 -1.02 -11.82 -5.81
CA ILE A 144 -2.28 -11.61 -6.50
C ILE A 144 -3.00 -12.94 -6.60
N LYS A 145 -4.29 -12.93 -6.23
CA LYS A 145 -5.15 -14.12 -6.33
C LYS A 145 -6.42 -13.80 -7.07
N SER A 146 -6.83 -14.71 -7.93
CA SER A 146 -8.13 -14.62 -8.58
C SER A 146 -9.24 -14.94 -7.58
N LYS A 147 -10.30 -14.13 -7.56
CA LYS A 147 -11.45 -14.29 -6.66
C LYS A 147 -12.74 -14.65 -7.37
N ASN A 148 -12.70 -14.80 -8.66
CA ASN A 148 -13.87 -15.25 -9.40
C ASN A 148 -14.00 -16.76 -9.22
N THR A 149 -14.67 -17.14 -8.17
CA THR A 149 -15.02 -18.54 -7.95
C THR A 149 -16.45 -18.77 -8.38
N ILE A 150 -16.64 -19.87 -8.99
CA ILE A 150 -17.98 -20.30 -9.43
C ILE A 150 -18.49 -21.33 -8.45
#